data_36686a65c820b828f51fa05d9ad4305d
#
_entry.id   36686a65c820b828f51fa05d9ad4305d
#
_cell.length_a   1.000
_cell.length_b   1.000
_cell.length_c   1.000
_cell.angle_alpha   90.00
_cell.angle_beta   90.00
_cell.angle_gamma   90.00
#
_symmetry.space_group_name_H-M   'P 1'
#
loop_
_entity.id
_entity.type
_entity.pdbx_description
1 polymer ?
#
loop_
_entity_poly.entity_id
_entity_poly.type
_entity_poly.pdbx_seq_one_letter_code
_entity_poly.pdbx_strand_id
1 'polypeptide(L)'
;MKKALVVYSGGLDTTVCIPVLKEEGFDEIHTVTVDVGQPPADIEQASERARVLGTKHTVVDAKATFASDYCMPAIAFNADYFGYPLSTAIARPLIAMEAARVAKKNGPFDAIVHGCTGKGNDQFRIEFGLRQHAPGIPIRAIIRERNWTRSEEIEYAEKVSAPIAQSKDKIWSIDENLWGRSIEGGRLEDPSFEPPEEIFQWTTSPERAPDVPT
;
A
#
# COMPACT_ATOMS: atom_id res chain seq x y z
N MET A 1 22.82 16.04 -5.81
CA MET A 1 22.12 15.35 -4.70
C MET A 1 20.82 14.78 -5.27
N LYS A 2 20.74 13.45 -5.40
CA LYS A 2 19.56 12.78 -5.95
C LYS A 2 18.48 12.61 -4.87
N LYS A 3 17.24 12.91 -5.23
CA LYS A 3 16.11 12.83 -4.31
C LYS A 3 15.01 11.91 -4.86
N ALA A 4 14.44 11.06 -4.00
CA ALA A 4 13.30 10.22 -4.34
C ALA A 4 12.12 10.45 -3.38
N LEU A 5 10.90 10.32 -3.92
CA LEU A 5 9.69 10.20 -3.12
C LEU A 5 9.17 8.78 -3.26
N VAL A 6 9.00 8.08 -2.14
CA VAL A 6 8.43 6.73 -2.10
C VAL A 6 6.97 6.81 -1.68
N VAL A 7 6.06 6.27 -2.49
CA VAL A 7 4.68 6.01 -2.09
C VAL A 7 4.71 4.83 -1.13
N TYR A 8 4.49 5.11 0.15
CA TYR A 8 4.93 4.24 1.24
C TYR A 8 3.75 3.72 2.06
N SER A 9 3.62 2.41 2.12
CA SER A 9 2.61 1.73 2.94
C SER A 9 3.16 1.20 4.28
N GLY A 10 4.48 1.18 4.45
CA GLY A 10 5.13 0.50 5.57
C GLY A 10 5.21 -1.02 5.42
N GLY A 11 4.68 -1.59 4.35
CA GLY A 11 4.82 -3.01 4.02
C GLY A 11 6.22 -3.38 3.54
N LEU A 12 6.46 -4.68 3.36
CA LEU A 12 7.76 -5.22 2.92
C LEU A 12 8.26 -4.52 1.65
N ASP A 13 7.46 -4.58 0.57
CA ASP A 13 7.81 -4.13 -0.77
C ASP A 13 8.25 -2.65 -0.78
N THR A 14 7.50 -1.78 -0.09
CA THR A 14 7.85 -0.35 -0.02
C THR A 14 9.02 -0.08 0.92
N THR A 15 9.19 -0.90 1.95
CA THR A 15 10.28 -0.76 2.93
C THR A 15 11.63 -1.10 2.30
N VAL A 16 11.72 -2.18 1.53
CA VAL A 16 12.97 -2.57 0.85
C VAL A 16 13.36 -1.63 -0.29
N CYS A 17 12.43 -0.86 -0.84
CA CYS A 17 12.76 0.17 -1.83
C CYS A 17 13.74 1.22 -1.27
N ILE A 18 13.67 1.53 0.03
CA ILE A 18 14.47 2.61 0.63
C ILE A 18 15.97 2.28 0.67
N PRO A 19 16.42 1.14 1.22
CA PRO A 19 17.83 0.79 1.17
C PRO A 19 18.35 0.59 -0.27
N VAL A 20 17.54 0.03 -1.17
CA VAL A 20 17.90 -0.07 -2.59
C VAL A 20 18.19 1.30 -3.21
N LEU A 21 17.34 2.28 -2.96
CA LEU A 21 17.56 3.65 -3.45
C LEU A 21 18.84 4.27 -2.89
N LYS A 22 19.16 4.00 -1.62
CA LYS A 22 20.44 4.45 -1.01
C LYS A 22 21.65 3.80 -1.71
N GLU A 23 21.60 2.50 -1.99
CA GLU A 23 22.63 1.79 -2.76
C GLU A 23 22.78 2.36 -4.19
N GLU A 24 21.71 2.85 -4.79
CA GLU A 24 21.70 3.47 -6.12
C GLU A 24 22.09 4.96 -6.11
N GLY A 25 22.51 5.47 -4.94
CA GLY A 25 23.06 6.82 -4.79
C GLY A 25 22.01 7.92 -4.69
N PHE A 26 20.82 7.61 -4.19
CA PHE A 26 19.87 8.63 -3.75
C PHE A 26 20.29 9.16 -2.37
N ASP A 27 20.56 10.45 -2.30
CA ASP A 27 21.07 11.12 -1.10
C ASP A 27 19.96 11.48 -0.11
N GLU A 28 18.77 11.77 -0.63
CA GLU A 28 17.61 12.18 0.16
C GLU A 28 16.37 11.40 -0.27
N ILE A 29 15.75 10.71 0.68
CA ILE A 29 14.55 9.93 0.44
C ILE A 29 13.43 10.47 1.30
N HIS A 30 12.34 10.85 0.63
CA HIS A 30 11.08 11.18 1.26
C HIS A 30 10.13 9.97 1.13
N THR A 31 9.26 9.82 2.10
CA THR A 31 8.19 8.82 2.06
C THR A 31 6.84 9.50 2.29
N VAL A 32 5.82 9.05 1.59
CA VAL A 32 4.45 9.55 1.76
C VAL A 32 3.50 8.39 1.99
N THR A 33 2.79 8.41 3.10
CA THR A 33 1.66 7.53 3.39
C THR A 33 0.37 8.32 3.25
N VAL A 34 -0.56 7.82 2.46
CA VAL A 34 -1.88 8.44 2.26
C VAL A 34 -2.89 7.65 3.08
N ASP A 35 -3.47 8.32 4.08
CA ASP A 35 -4.49 7.75 4.95
C ASP A 35 -5.85 7.83 4.24
N VAL A 36 -6.34 6.68 3.79
CA VAL A 36 -7.67 6.47 3.21
C VAL A 36 -8.57 5.64 4.14
N GLY A 37 -8.21 5.59 5.45
CA GLY A 37 -8.93 4.90 6.50
C GLY A 37 -8.39 3.52 6.83
N GLN A 38 -7.10 3.31 6.65
CA GLN A 38 -6.39 2.16 7.20
C GLN A 38 -6.43 2.23 8.74
N PRO A 39 -6.23 1.09 9.43
CA PRO A 39 -6.08 1.09 10.88
C PRO A 39 -5.02 2.10 11.35
N PRO A 40 -5.30 2.93 12.37
CA PRO A 40 -4.33 3.91 12.87
C PRO A 40 -2.97 3.29 13.24
N ALA A 41 -2.97 2.06 13.78
CA ALA A 41 -1.75 1.34 14.11
C ALA A 41 -0.86 1.08 12.88
N ASP A 42 -1.44 0.87 11.69
CA ASP A 42 -0.67 0.65 10.46
C ASP A 42 0.00 1.96 10.01
N ILE A 43 -0.69 3.10 10.15
CA ILE A 43 -0.13 4.43 9.85
C ILE A 43 1.01 4.76 10.82
N GLU A 44 0.84 4.47 12.12
CA GLU A 44 1.88 4.67 13.12
C GLU A 44 3.11 3.80 12.85
N GLN A 45 2.90 2.51 12.54
CA GLN A 45 3.98 1.60 12.19
C GLN A 45 4.73 2.04 10.92
N ALA A 46 4.01 2.50 9.89
CA ALA A 46 4.62 3.03 8.69
C ALA A 46 5.50 4.25 9.02
N SER A 47 4.98 5.18 9.83
CA SER A 47 5.72 6.37 10.25
C SER A 47 6.97 6.03 11.05
N GLU A 48 6.88 5.08 11.97
CA GLU A 48 8.03 4.65 12.77
C GLU A 48 9.10 3.94 11.92
N ARG A 49 8.68 3.06 11.01
CA ARG A 49 9.63 2.42 10.07
C ARG A 49 10.33 3.43 9.18
N ALA A 50 9.58 4.42 8.65
CA ALA A 50 10.14 5.51 7.85
C ALA A 50 11.19 6.31 8.65
N ARG A 51 10.92 6.57 9.93
CA ARG A 51 11.86 7.24 10.86
C ARG A 51 13.12 6.42 11.07
N VAL A 52 12.99 5.12 11.34
CA VAL A 52 14.13 4.20 11.53
C VAL A 52 15.01 4.14 10.27
N LEU A 53 14.36 4.17 9.10
CA LEU A 53 15.06 4.18 7.80
C LEU A 53 15.70 5.55 7.46
N GLY A 54 15.49 6.57 8.30
CA GLY A 54 16.09 7.91 8.12
C GLY A 54 15.48 8.68 6.95
N THR A 55 14.21 8.48 6.64
CA THR A 55 13.50 9.21 5.59
C THR A 55 12.75 10.42 6.14
N LYS A 56 12.46 11.39 5.27
CA LYS A 56 11.50 12.46 5.59
C LYS A 56 10.09 11.96 5.30
N HIS A 57 9.35 11.64 6.35
CA HIS A 57 8.02 11.05 6.22
C HIS A 57 6.91 12.09 6.27
N THR A 58 5.89 11.88 5.43
CA THR A 58 4.66 12.69 5.40
C THR A 58 3.46 11.76 5.41
N VAL A 59 2.53 12.00 6.32
CA VAL A 59 1.20 11.37 6.30
C VAL A 59 0.21 12.39 5.75
N VAL A 60 -0.58 11.98 4.75
CA VAL A 60 -1.65 12.78 4.16
C VAL A 60 -2.98 12.18 4.57
N ASP A 61 -3.77 12.91 5.36
CA ASP A 61 -5.14 12.50 5.65
C ASP A 61 -6.04 12.79 4.43
N ALA A 62 -6.47 11.75 3.76
CA ALA A 62 -7.34 11.80 2.59
C ALA A 62 -8.70 11.14 2.82
N LYS A 63 -9.04 10.79 4.08
CA LYS A 63 -10.28 10.08 4.42
C LYS A 63 -11.54 10.80 3.93
N ALA A 64 -11.64 12.10 4.17
CA ALA A 64 -12.81 12.89 3.75
C ALA A 64 -12.98 12.89 2.22
N THR A 65 -11.89 13.13 1.48
CA THR A 65 -11.89 13.08 0.02
C THR A 65 -12.19 11.67 -0.50
N PHE A 66 -11.62 10.65 0.15
CA PHE A 66 -11.91 9.27 -0.24
C PHE A 66 -13.39 8.93 -0.06
N ALA A 67 -13.99 9.33 1.06
CA ALA A 67 -15.41 9.12 1.31
C ALA A 67 -16.28 9.83 0.28
N SER A 68 -16.08 11.16 0.06
CA SER A 68 -16.96 11.97 -0.78
C SER A 68 -16.80 11.71 -2.27
N ASP A 69 -15.55 11.61 -2.74
CA ASP A 69 -15.25 11.67 -4.18
C ASP A 69 -15.03 10.28 -4.80
N TYR A 70 -14.88 9.24 -3.97
CA TYR A 70 -14.66 7.87 -4.43
C TYR A 70 -15.72 6.89 -3.89
N CYS A 71 -15.94 6.85 -2.55
CA CYS A 71 -16.89 5.88 -1.99
C CYS A 71 -18.34 6.25 -2.32
N MET A 72 -18.75 7.51 -2.19
CA MET A 72 -20.11 7.93 -2.52
C MET A 72 -20.47 7.71 -3.99
N PRO A 73 -19.62 8.05 -4.98
CA PRO A 73 -19.86 7.67 -6.36
C PRO A 73 -19.90 6.16 -6.58
N ALA A 74 -19.04 5.38 -5.89
CA ALA A 74 -19.05 3.93 -5.99
C ALA A 74 -20.42 3.35 -5.57
N ILE A 75 -21.03 3.88 -4.50
CA ILE A 75 -22.41 3.51 -4.11
C ILE A 75 -23.40 3.90 -5.19
N ALA A 76 -23.35 5.16 -5.66
CA ALA A 76 -24.32 5.68 -6.61
C ALA A 76 -24.33 4.91 -7.94
N PHE A 77 -23.16 4.43 -8.38
CA PHE A 77 -23.02 3.67 -9.62
C PHE A 77 -23.01 2.15 -9.42
N ASN A 78 -23.24 1.67 -8.18
CA ASN A 78 -23.17 0.25 -7.84
C ASN A 78 -21.86 -0.38 -8.34
N ALA A 79 -20.74 0.25 -7.99
CA ALA A 79 -19.41 -0.16 -8.44
C ALA A 79 -19.00 -1.48 -7.77
N ASP A 80 -19.16 -2.54 -8.52
CA ASP A 80 -18.91 -3.92 -8.12
C ASP A 80 -18.21 -4.68 -9.25
N TYR A 81 -17.38 -5.63 -8.89
CA TYR A 81 -16.78 -6.55 -9.85
C TYR A 81 -16.91 -7.98 -9.32
N PHE A 82 -17.96 -8.70 -9.77
CA PHE A 82 -18.28 -10.07 -9.35
C PHE A 82 -18.39 -10.23 -7.81
N GLY A 83 -19.03 -9.27 -7.14
CA GLY A 83 -19.19 -9.27 -5.68
C GLY A 83 -18.01 -8.63 -4.92
N TYR A 84 -16.93 -8.29 -5.62
CA TYR A 84 -15.82 -7.53 -5.02
C TYR A 84 -16.11 -6.02 -5.10
N PRO A 85 -16.19 -5.32 -3.94
CA PRO A 85 -16.59 -3.90 -3.89
C PRO A 85 -15.48 -2.94 -4.30
N LEU A 86 -14.43 -3.41 -4.94
CA LEU A 86 -13.32 -2.63 -5.49
C LEU A 86 -12.56 -1.78 -4.45
N SER A 87 -12.47 -2.21 -3.20
CA SER A 87 -11.92 -1.41 -2.09
C SER A 87 -10.51 -0.86 -2.36
N THR A 88 -9.60 -1.71 -2.82
CA THR A 88 -8.25 -1.28 -3.19
C THR A 88 -8.25 -0.52 -4.51
N ALA A 89 -9.07 -0.94 -5.47
CA ALA A 89 -9.09 -0.37 -6.81
C ALA A 89 -9.45 1.12 -6.83
N ILE A 90 -10.45 1.54 -6.04
CA ILE A 90 -10.88 2.95 -5.97
C ILE A 90 -9.97 3.82 -5.10
N ALA A 91 -9.20 3.24 -4.18
CA ALA A 91 -8.26 3.98 -3.34
C ALA A 91 -6.95 4.35 -4.08
N ARG A 92 -6.46 3.49 -4.98
CA ARG A 92 -5.15 3.69 -5.64
C ARG A 92 -5.05 4.98 -6.45
N PRO A 93 -6.06 5.43 -7.22
CA PRO A 93 -6.02 6.72 -7.91
C PRO A 93 -5.85 7.92 -6.96
N LEU A 94 -6.55 7.93 -5.84
CA LEU A 94 -6.42 8.98 -4.82
C LEU A 94 -5.02 8.96 -4.19
N ILE A 95 -4.51 7.79 -3.82
CA ILE A 95 -3.16 7.64 -3.29
C ILE A 95 -2.12 8.20 -4.25
N ALA A 96 -2.23 7.88 -5.54
CA ALA A 96 -1.32 8.39 -6.56
C ALA A 96 -1.43 9.91 -6.73
N MET A 97 -2.63 10.46 -6.72
CA MET A 97 -2.87 11.91 -6.82
C MET A 97 -2.26 12.66 -5.63
N GLU A 98 -2.49 12.20 -4.41
CA GLU A 98 -1.94 12.84 -3.21
C GLU A 98 -0.42 12.71 -3.14
N ALA A 99 0.15 11.56 -3.51
CA ALA A 99 1.60 11.40 -3.62
C ALA A 99 2.20 12.38 -4.65
N ALA A 100 1.54 12.56 -5.79
CA ALA A 100 1.96 13.54 -6.79
C ALA A 100 1.85 14.99 -6.29
N ARG A 101 0.85 15.32 -5.46
CA ARG A 101 0.76 16.64 -4.79
C ARG A 101 1.92 16.88 -3.85
N VAL A 102 2.26 15.87 -3.04
CA VAL A 102 3.43 15.93 -2.15
C VAL A 102 4.72 16.09 -2.95
N ALA A 103 4.87 15.36 -4.07
CA ALA A 103 6.03 15.48 -4.96
C ALA A 103 6.19 16.91 -5.50
N LYS A 104 5.12 17.52 -5.95
CA LYS A 104 5.13 18.91 -6.46
C LYS A 104 5.45 19.93 -5.36
N LYS A 105 4.91 19.73 -4.16
CA LYS A 105 5.10 20.65 -3.03
C LYS A 105 6.50 20.62 -2.46
N ASN A 106 7.11 19.43 -2.36
CA ASN A 106 8.37 19.19 -1.65
C ASN A 106 9.56 18.95 -2.59
N GLY A 107 9.33 18.97 -3.93
CA GLY A 107 10.36 18.72 -4.95
C GLY A 107 11.43 19.81 -5.05
N PRO A 108 12.31 19.70 -6.04
CA PRO A 108 12.28 18.69 -7.09
C PRO A 108 12.69 17.29 -6.63
N PHE A 109 12.10 16.26 -7.22
CA PHE A 109 12.48 14.86 -7.07
C PHE A 109 12.96 14.30 -8.40
N ASP A 110 14.00 13.45 -8.35
CA ASP A 110 14.54 12.74 -9.50
C ASP A 110 13.73 11.48 -9.84
N ALA A 111 12.95 10.96 -8.87
CA ALA A 111 12.03 9.85 -9.08
C ALA A 111 10.89 9.85 -8.06
N ILE A 112 9.72 9.33 -8.49
CA ILE A 112 8.67 8.82 -7.60
C ILE A 112 8.72 7.30 -7.67
N VAL A 113 8.74 6.65 -6.52
CA VAL A 113 8.95 5.21 -6.38
C VAL A 113 7.75 4.55 -5.72
N HIS A 114 7.38 3.38 -6.20
CA HIS A 114 6.37 2.53 -5.55
C HIS A 114 6.84 1.09 -5.47
N GLY A 115 6.26 0.32 -4.55
CA GLY A 115 6.58 -1.08 -4.30
C GLY A 115 5.70 -2.09 -5.04
N CYS A 116 4.88 -1.66 -6.01
CA CYS A 116 4.01 -2.60 -6.70
C CYS A 116 4.83 -3.61 -7.51
N THR A 117 4.43 -4.88 -7.40
CA THR A 117 5.00 -5.99 -8.18
C THR A 117 4.54 -5.95 -9.65
N GLY A 118 5.11 -6.79 -10.49
CA GLY A 118 4.65 -6.99 -11.88
C GLY A 118 3.33 -7.74 -12.00
N LYS A 119 2.79 -8.24 -10.90
CA LYS A 119 1.53 -8.98 -10.85
C LYS A 119 0.39 -8.05 -10.44
N GLY A 120 -0.78 -8.24 -11.04
CA GLY A 120 -1.98 -7.46 -10.71
C GLY A 120 -2.04 -6.06 -11.31
N ASN A 121 -3.12 -5.35 -10.98
CA ASN A 121 -3.49 -4.08 -11.60
C ASN A 121 -3.04 -2.83 -10.82
N ASP A 122 -2.57 -2.98 -9.59
CA ASP A 122 -2.22 -1.85 -8.73
C ASP A 122 -1.06 -1.03 -9.27
N GLN A 123 -0.06 -1.67 -9.87
CA GLN A 123 1.01 -1.00 -10.58
C GLN A 123 0.47 -0.05 -11.66
N PHE A 124 -0.51 -0.52 -12.45
CA PHE A 124 -1.12 0.29 -13.51
C PHE A 124 -1.88 1.49 -12.91
N ARG A 125 -2.70 1.26 -11.88
CA ARG A 125 -3.50 2.33 -11.22
C ARG A 125 -2.60 3.41 -10.62
N ILE A 126 -1.56 3.00 -9.91
CA ILE A 126 -0.60 3.94 -9.29
C ILE A 126 0.19 4.69 -10.36
N GLU A 127 0.77 3.99 -11.34
CA GLU A 127 1.58 4.66 -12.38
C GLU A 127 0.76 5.59 -13.25
N PHE A 128 -0.46 5.18 -13.64
CA PHE A 128 -1.35 6.05 -14.41
C PHE A 128 -1.67 7.34 -13.66
N GLY A 129 -2.05 7.24 -12.39
CA GLY A 129 -2.32 8.39 -11.55
C GLY A 129 -1.09 9.30 -11.37
N LEU A 130 0.08 8.72 -11.10
CA LEU A 130 1.32 9.49 -10.98
C LEU A 130 1.69 10.20 -12.28
N ARG A 131 1.61 9.52 -13.44
CA ARG A 131 1.89 10.13 -14.75
C ARG A 131 0.96 11.28 -15.06
N GLN A 132 -0.31 11.16 -14.70
CA GLN A 132 -1.31 12.20 -14.91
C GLN A 132 -1.06 13.42 -14.00
N HIS A 133 -0.75 13.18 -12.73
CA HIS A 133 -0.67 14.23 -11.72
C HIS A 133 0.74 14.76 -11.45
N ALA A 134 1.79 14.06 -11.86
CA ALA A 134 3.19 14.52 -11.77
C ALA A 134 3.93 14.26 -13.09
N PRO A 135 3.48 14.82 -14.23
CA PRO A 135 4.15 14.61 -15.51
C PRO A 135 5.59 15.16 -15.44
N GLY A 136 6.50 14.40 -16.02
CA GLY A 136 7.92 14.79 -16.09
C GLY A 136 8.78 14.28 -14.92
N ILE A 137 8.20 13.74 -13.85
CA ILE A 137 9.00 13.06 -12.82
C ILE A 137 9.07 11.56 -13.19
N PRO A 138 10.27 10.98 -13.31
CA PRO A 138 10.43 9.53 -13.57
C PRO A 138 9.75 8.68 -12.49
N ILE A 139 9.04 7.63 -12.92
CA ILE A 139 8.40 6.66 -12.00
C ILE A 139 9.21 5.38 -11.99
N ARG A 140 9.48 4.85 -10.82
CA ARG A 140 10.25 3.64 -10.59
C ARG A 140 9.41 2.61 -9.81
N ALA A 141 9.48 1.37 -10.24
CA ALA A 141 8.87 0.22 -9.57
C ALA A 141 9.97 -0.78 -9.18
N ILE A 142 10.65 -0.52 -8.06
CA ILE A 142 11.89 -1.22 -7.67
C ILE A 142 11.71 -2.73 -7.63
N ILE A 143 10.63 -3.23 -7.04
CA ILE A 143 10.38 -4.67 -6.91
C ILE A 143 10.22 -5.31 -8.30
N ARG A 144 9.44 -4.67 -9.17
CA ARG A 144 9.25 -5.12 -10.54
C ARG A 144 10.54 -5.05 -11.36
N GLU A 145 11.29 -3.96 -11.23
CA GLU A 145 12.56 -3.75 -11.96
C GLU A 145 13.60 -4.80 -11.59
N ARG A 146 13.62 -5.22 -10.33
CA ARG A 146 14.50 -6.28 -9.83
C ARG A 146 13.94 -7.68 -10.04
N ASN A 147 12.68 -7.78 -10.45
CA ASN A 147 11.95 -9.03 -10.59
C ASN A 147 12.03 -9.93 -9.33
N TRP A 148 11.98 -9.29 -8.16
CA TRP A 148 12.10 -10.00 -6.91
C TRP A 148 10.83 -10.78 -6.57
N THR A 149 11.05 -11.97 -6.04
CA THR A 149 10.04 -12.75 -5.34
C THR A 149 9.94 -12.27 -3.88
N ARG A 150 8.83 -12.59 -3.23
CA ARG A 150 8.65 -12.27 -1.81
C ARG A 150 9.76 -12.83 -0.90
N SER A 151 10.27 -14.01 -1.22
CA SER A 151 11.36 -14.63 -0.47
C SER A 151 12.67 -13.84 -0.62
N GLU A 152 12.99 -13.38 -1.82
CA GLU A 152 14.16 -12.54 -2.09
C GLU A 152 14.04 -11.16 -1.43
N GLU A 153 12.85 -10.59 -1.35
CA GLU A 153 12.60 -9.35 -0.63
C GLU A 153 12.85 -9.51 0.88
N ILE A 154 12.38 -10.61 1.47
CA ILE A 154 12.60 -10.92 2.89
C ILE A 154 14.10 -11.13 3.15
N GLU A 155 14.78 -11.92 2.33
CA GLU A 155 16.22 -12.17 2.45
C GLU A 155 17.03 -10.85 2.35
N TYR A 156 16.67 -10.01 1.40
CA TYR A 156 17.31 -8.69 1.26
C TYR A 156 17.03 -7.79 2.47
N ALA A 157 15.78 -7.76 2.94
CA ALA A 157 15.40 -6.97 4.12
C ALA A 157 16.18 -7.40 5.38
N GLU A 158 16.34 -8.72 5.60
CA GLU A 158 17.14 -9.26 6.68
C GLU A 158 18.62 -8.84 6.54
N LYS A 159 19.20 -8.98 5.35
CA LYS A 159 20.58 -8.61 5.05
C LYS A 159 20.88 -7.15 5.37
N VAL A 160 19.95 -6.23 5.08
CA VAL A 160 20.12 -4.79 5.33
C VAL A 160 19.53 -4.35 6.67
N SER A 161 19.06 -5.27 7.50
CA SER A 161 18.38 -5.00 8.78
C SER A 161 17.22 -4.00 8.65
N ALA A 162 16.44 -4.11 7.58
CA ALA A 162 15.29 -3.26 7.37
C ALA A 162 14.19 -3.59 8.40
N PRO A 163 13.47 -2.59 8.95
CA PRO A 163 12.43 -2.79 9.96
C PRO A 163 11.15 -3.34 9.31
N ILE A 164 11.09 -4.64 9.06
CA ILE A 164 9.91 -5.32 8.54
C ILE A 164 9.15 -6.05 9.64
N ALA A 165 7.82 -6.03 9.59
CA ALA A 165 6.96 -6.76 10.54
C ALA A 165 6.71 -8.21 10.12
N GLN A 166 7.33 -8.67 9.04
CA GLN A 166 6.99 -9.98 8.49
C GLN A 166 7.96 -11.03 8.99
N SER A 167 7.43 -11.87 9.88
CA SER A 167 7.90 -13.23 10.02
C SER A 167 7.33 -14.06 8.86
N LYS A 168 7.98 -15.20 8.55
CA LYS A 168 7.48 -16.20 7.60
C LYS A 168 6.08 -16.74 7.95
N ASP A 169 5.52 -16.29 9.07
CA ASP A 169 4.25 -16.72 9.65
C ASP A 169 3.04 -15.85 9.24
N LYS A 170 3.23 -14.67 8.64
CA LYS A 170 2.12 -13.92 8.06
C LYS A 170 1.76 -14.47 6.68
N ILE A 171 0.77 -15.35 6.69
CA ILE A 171 0.33 -16.14 5.54
C ILE A 171 -0.49 -15.29 4.54
N TRP A 172 -1.15 -14.21 5.00
CA TRP A 172 -2.07 -13.40 4.21
C TRP A 172 -1.57 -11.96 4.00
N SER A 173 -1.96 -11.37 2.87
CA SER A 173 -1.94 -9.92 2.66
C SER A 173 -3.32 -9.35 3.01
N ILE A 174 -3.34 -8.24 3.75
CA ILE A 174 -4.55 -7.54 4.15
C ILE A 174 -4.47 -6.12 3.63
N ASP A 175 -5.45 -5.73 2.83
CA ASP A 175 -5.70 -4.36 2.41
C ASP A 175 -6.99 -3.86 3.05
N GLU A 176 -6.91 -2.74 3.78
CA GLU A 176 -8.02 -2.18 4.53
C GLU A 176 -8.09 -0.67 4.34
N ASN A 177 -9.30 -0.14 4.17
CA ASN A 177 -9.57 1.29 4.07
C ASN A 177 -11.05 1.57 4.45
N LEU A 178 -11.51 2.83 4.36
CA LEU A 178 -12.88 3.21 4.68
C LEU A 178 -13.94 2.44 3.90
N TRP A 179 -13.62 1.93 2.70
CA TRP A 179 -14.58 1.25 1.83
C TRP A 179 -14.70 -0.24 2.12
N GLY A 180 -13.63 -0.85 2.56
CA GLY A 180 -13.67 -2.27 2.85
C GLY A 180 -12.31 -2.88 3.16
N ARG A 181 -12.34 -4.17 3.37
CA ARG A 181 -11.18 -5.00 3.68
C ARG A 181 -11.12 -6.17 2.71
N SER A 182 -9.96 -6.39 2.12
CA SER A 182 -9.66 -7.61 1.35
C SER A 182 -8.49 -8.36 1.99
N ILE A 183 -8.59 -9.67 1.94
CA ILE A 183 -7.57 -10.58 2.46
C ILE A 183 -7.22 -11.52 1.32
N GLU A 184 -5.95 -11.61 0.98
CA GLU A 184 -5.49 -12.38 -0.18
C GLU A 184 -4.12 -13.02 0.06
N GLY A 185 -3.74 -13.91 -0.83
CA GLY A 185 -2.42 -14.54 -0.85
C GLY A 185 -2.32 -15.84 -0.06
N GLY A 186 -1.14 -16.47 -0.13
CA GLY A 186 -0.86 -17.74 0.54
C GLY A 186 -1.83 -18.84 0.13
N ARG A 187 -2.36 -19.57 1.10
CA ARG A 187 -3.28 -20.68 0.85
C ARG A 187 -4.65 -20.27 0.31
N LEU A 188 -5.02 -18.98 0.43
CA LEU A 188 -6.28 -18.46 -0.13
C LEU A 188 -6.29 -18.43 -1.66
N GLU A 189 -5.13 -18.58 -2.30
CA GLU A 189 -5.04 -18.71 -3.76
C GLU A 189 -5.49 -20.10 -4.28
N ASP A 190 -5.61 -21.07 -3.39
CA ASP A 190 -6.18 -22.38 -3.69
C ASP A 190 -7.72 -22.31 -3.51
N PRO A 191 -8.52 -22.42 -4.59
CA PRO A 191 -9.98 -22.33 -4.49
C PRO A 191 -10.62 -23.45 -3.64
N SER A 192 -9.90 -24.52 -3.36
CA SER A 192 -10.35 -25.61 -2.49
C SER A 192 -10.06 -25.37 -1.01
N PHE A 193 -9.28 -24.34 -0.68
CA PHE A 193 -8.94 -24.01 0.69
C PHE A 193 -10.03 -23.19 1.35
N GLU A 194 -10.63 -23.68 2.40
CA GLU A 194 -11.60 -22.95 3.21
C GLU A 194 -10.88 -21.89 4.06
N PRO A 195 -11.26 -20.59 3.95
CA PRO A 195 -10.67 -19.55 4.77
C PRO A 195 -10.89 -19.81 6.26
N PRO A 196 -9.84 -19.79 7.10
CA PRO A 196 -9.99 -20.04 8.52
C PRO A 196 -10.69 -18.88 9.24
N GLU A 197 -11.42 -19.18 10.31
CA GLU A 197 -12.24 -18.20 11.04
C GLU A 197 -11.46 -16.98 11.53
N GLU A 198 -10.21 -17.14 11.90
CA GLU A 198 -9.36 -16.05 12.42
C GLU A 198 -9.10 -14.92 11.43
N ILE A 199 -9.34 -15.10 10.13
CA ILE A 199 -9.17 -14.01 9.15
C ILE A 199 -10.34 -13.03 9.16
N PHE A 200 -11.52 -13.43 9.65
CA PHE A 200 -12.73 -12.61 9.69
C PHE A 200 -12.78 -11.74 10.95
N GLN A 201 -11.91 -10.71 11.00
CA GLN A 201 -11.76 -9.87 12.19
C GLN A 201 -12.83 -8.80 12.37
N TRP A 202 -13.56 -8.43 11.30
CA TRP A 202 -14.61 -7.40 11.34
C TRP A 202 -15.98 -7.96 11.70
N THR A 203 -16.17 -9.25 11.52
CA THR A 203 -17.46 -9.92 11.71
C THR A 203 -17.37 -10.97 12.80
N THR A 204 -18.50 -11.25 13.41
CA THR A 204 -18.67 -12.39 14.32
C THR A 204 -19.15 -13.58 13.51
N SER A 205 -18.60 -14.77 13.75
CA SER A 205 -19.07 -15.97 13.05
C SER A 205 -20.54 -16.24 13.34
N PRO A 206 -21.29 -16.80 12.40
CA PRO A 206 -22.70 -17.14 12.60
C PRO A 206 -22.92 -18.01 13.84
N GLU A 207 -22.00 -18.89 14.17
CA GLU A 207 -22.06 -19.78 15.34
C GLU A 207 -21.97 -19.04 16.68
N ARG A 208 -21.36 -17.82 16.67
CA ARG A 208 -21.20 -16.97 17.85
C ARG A 208 -22.05 -15.71 17.80
N ALA A 209 -22.86 -15.59 16.76
CA ALA A 209 -23.79 -14.46 16.63
C ALA A 209 -24.87 -14.54 17.73
N PRO A 210 -25.40 -13.39 18.21
CA PRO A 210 -26.52 -13.38 19.14
C PRO A 210 -27.77 -14.06 18.53
N ASP A 211 -28.49 -14.83 19.34
CA ASP A 211 -29.73 -15.47 18.92
C ASP A 211 -30.92 -14.50 18.79
N VAL A 212 -30.70 -13.23 19.11
CA VAL A 212 -31.72 -12.18 19.07
C VAL A 212 -31.31 -11.08 18.08
N PRO A 213 -32.27 -10.47 17.37
CA PRO A 213 -32.00 -9.31 16.52
C PRO A 213 -31.44 -8.16 17.35
N THR A 214 -30.37 -7.52 16.86
CA THR A 214 -29.73 -6.33 17.46
C THR A 214 -30.14 -5.07 16.73
#